data_013863c2f5dcbc75d6a5db709cb69089
#
_entry.id   013863c2f5dcbc75d6a5db709cb69089
#
_cell.length_a   1.000
_cell.length_b   1.000
_cell.length_c   1.000
_cell.angle_alpha   90.00
_cell.angle_beta   90.00
_cell.angle_gamma   90.00
#
_symmetry.space_group_name_H-M   'P 1'
#
loop_
_entity.id
_entity.type
_entity.pdbx_description
1 polymer ?
#
loop_
_entity_poly.entity_id
_entity_poly.type
_entity_poly.pdbx_seq_one_letter_code
_entity_poly.pdbx_strand_id
1 'polypeptide(L)'
;LQAGTLVIGASDTVTSQFLLPHLDAFHRRYPNIHIRIISGRSYKVLGLLRAGRVDIAFASAPGDADDLEHIPCFETHSCFVVAPDYPCDFTRAYTTEEIAAFPLILLEKKASSRTYLEKYFLQSGVRLTPEIELGARSLLVDLAKIGFGVAGVTREFVQGELAAGEIRELSTAFSIPPRTVDLCMLRNVSPSAATERFARDVLEKLQGKSVSV
;
A
#
# COMPACT_ATOMS: atom_id res chain seq x y z
N LEU A 1 -27.84 10.25 -7.26
CA LEU A 1 -26.73 10.78 -8.09
C LEU A 1 -27.08 10.58 -9.57
N GLN A 2 -27.36 11.66 -10.31
CA GLN A 2 -27.73 11.57 -11.72
C GLN A 2 -26.54 11.81 -12.66
N ALA A 3 -25.59 12.65 -12.28
CA ALA A 3 -24.35 12.93 -13.00
C ALA A 3 -23.33 13.62 -12.07
N GLY A 4 -22.07 13.64 -12.47
CA GLY A 4 -20.99 14.31 -11.74
C GLY A 4 -19.63 13.73 -12.05
N THR A 5 -18.61 14.23 -11.37
CA THR A 5 -17.23 13.72 -11.46
C THR A 5 -16.77 13.34 -10.06
N LEU A 6 -16.03 12.23 -9.98
CA LEU A 6 -15.35 11.75 -8.79
C LEU A 6 -13.86 11.61 -9.12
N VAL A 7 -13.01 12.42 -8.49
CA VAL A 7 -11.56 12.37 -8.70
C VAL A 7 -10.89 11.71 -7.51
N ILE A 8 -10.29 10.54 -7.73
CA ILE A 8 -9.66 9.71 -6.69
C ILE A 8 -8.15 9.78 -6.83
N GLY A 9 -7.44 10.00 -5.72
CA GLY A 9 -5.99 9.88 -5.63
C GLY A 9 -5.60 8.57 -4.93
N ALA A 10 -4.81 7.73 -5.58
CA ALA A 10 -4.29 6.50 -5.00
C ALA A 10 -3.02 6.03 -5.73
N SER A 11 -2.23 5.13 -5.13
CA SER A 11 -1.18 4.43 -5.87
C SER A 11 -1.80 3.35 -6.79
N ASP A 12 -1.06 2.97 -7.85
CA ASP A 12 -1.50 1.89 -8.75
C ASP A 12 -1.76 0.60 -7.97
N THR A 13 -0.93 0.32 -6.97
CA THR A 13 -1.08 -0.86 -6.11
C THR A 13 -2.36 -0.81 -5.28
N VAL A 14 -2.65 0.31 -4.61
CA VAL A 14 -3.89 0.48 -3.84
C VAL A 14 -5.10 0.42 -4.77
N THR A 15 -5.00 1.01 -5.95
CA THR A 15 -6.07 0.96 -6.95
C THR A 15 -6.35 -0.48 -7.37
N SER A 16 -5.33 -1.24 -7.77
CA SER A 16 -5.49 -2.60 -8.28
C SER A 16 -5.90 -3.61 -7.20
N GLN A 17 -5.36 -3.50 -5.99
CA GLN A 17 -5.57 -4.49 -4.94
C GLN A 17 -6.77 -4.19 -4.03
N PHE A 18 -7.15 -2.93 -3.91
CA PHE A 18 -8.21 -2.52 -3.00
C PHE A 18 -9.39 -1.83 -3.71
N LEU A 19 -9.13 -0.82 -4.56
CA LEU A 19 -10.20 0.02 -5.10
C LEU A 19 -11.03 -0.63 -6.19
N LEU A 20 -10.47 -1.51 -7.03
CA LEU A 20 -11.18 -2.08 -8.18
C LEU A 20 -12.57 -2.65 -7.86
N PRO A 21 -12.76 -3.49 -6.81
CA PRO A 21 -14.10 -4.02 -6.49
C PRO A 21 -15.07 -2.95 -5.97
N HIS A 22 -14.57 -1.85 -5.42
CA HIS A 22 -15.39 -0.71 -5.00
C HIS A 22 -15.79 0.16 -6.19
N LEU A 23 -14.85 0.37 -7.12
CA LEU A 23 -15.09 1.11 -8.36
C LEU A 23 -16.10 0.40 -9.26
N ASP A 24 -15.98 -0.93 -9.41
CA ASP A 24 -16.92 -1.73 -10.19
C ASP A 24 -18.35 -1.62 -9.63
N ALA A 25 -18.50 -1.81 -8.32
CA ALA A 25 -19.80 -1.70 -7.65
C ALA A 25 -20.40 -0.29 -7.77
N PHE A 26 -19.57 0.74 -7.59
CA PHE A 26 -20.00 2.14 -7.69
C PHE A 26 -20.39 2.50 -9.13
N HIS A 27 -19.59 2.12 -10.12
CA HIS A 27 -19.87 2.41 -11.53
C HIS A 27 -21.16 1.73 -12.00
N ARG A 28 -21.40 0.47 -11.62
CA ARG A 28 -22.66 -0.23 -11.93
C ARG A 28 -23.89 0.48 -11.35
N ARG A 29 -23.75 1.04 -10.16
CA ARG A 29 -24.85 1.72 -9.47
C ARG A 29 -25.05 3.16 -9.97
N TYR A 30 -23.99 3.82 -10.40
CA TYR A 30 -23.96 5.22 -10.83
C TYR A 30 -23.22 5.40 -12.17
N PRO A 31 -23.75 4.85 -13.28
CA PRO A 31 -23.03 4.79 -14.56
C PRO A 31 -22.76 6.17 -15.19
N ASN A 32 -23.51 7.20 -14.78
CA ASN A 32 -23.34 8.56 -15.28
C ASN A 32 -22.33 9.41 -14.47
N ILE A 33 -21.71 8.82 -13.44
CA ILE A 33 -20.62 9.49 -12.72
C ILE A 33 -19.31 9.22 -13.46
N HIS A 34 -18.65 10.30 -13.88
CA HIS A 34 -17.33 10.22 -14.46
C HIS A 34 -16.26 10.00 -13.36
N ILE A 35 -15.58 8.86 -13.41
CA ILE A 35 -14.51 8.53 -12.46
C ILE A 35 -13.16 8.85 -13.06
N ARG A 36 -12.36 9.63 -12.35
CA ARG A 36 -10.97 9.94 -12.70
C ARG A 36 -10.05 9.49 -11.57
N ILE A 37 -9.05 8.67 -11.92
CA ILE A 37 -8.04 8.21 -10.96
C ILE A 37 -6.72 8.90 -11.28
N ILE A 38 -6.12 9.52 -10.27
CA ILE A 38 -4.79 10.13 -10.38
C ILE A 38 -3.82 9.28 -9.57
N SER A 39 -2.93 8.60 -10.28
CA SER A 39 -1.93 7.74 -9.66
C SER A 39 -0.79 8.53 -9.04
N GLY A 40 -0.40 8.10 -7.85
CA GLY A 40 0.74 8.69 -7.16
C GLY A 40 1.01 8.06 -5.81
N ARG A 41 2.21 8.32 -5.28
CA ARG A 41 2.58 7.95 -3.92
C ARG A 41 1.80 8.77 -2.90
N SER A 42 1.70 8.27 -1.65
CA SER A 42 0.92 8.92 -0.58
C SER A 42 1.15 10.42 -0.48
N TYR A 43 2.40 10.87 -0.40
CA TYR A 43 2.71 12.30 -0.30
C TYR A 43 2.20 13.13 -1.49
N LYS A 44 2.25 12.57 -2.71
CA LYS A 44 1.78 13.25 -3.93
C LYS A 44 0.26 13.35 -3.94
N VAL A 45 -0.45 12.24 -3.69
CA VAL A 45 -1.93 12.25 -3.73
C VAL A 45 -2.52 13.07 -2.59
N LEU A 46 -1.89 13.06 -1.40
CA LEU A 46 -2.29 13.94 -0.29
C LEU A 46 -2.02 15.42 -0.61
N GLY A 47 -0.92 15.73 -1.30
CA GLY A 47 -0.66 17.08 -1.81
C GLY A 47 -1.70 17.53 -2.84
N LEU A 48 -2.14 16.64 -3.73
CA LEU A 48 -3.22 16.92 -4.69
C LEU A 48 -4.59 17.08 -4.00
N LEU A 49 -4.85 16.33 -2.93
CA LEU A 49 -6.04 16.48 -2.10
C LEU A 49 -6.08 17.87 -1.44
N ARG A 50 -4.96 18.30 -0.83
CA ARG A 50 -4.83 19.65 -0.25
C ARG A 50 -5.00 20.78 -1.26
N ALA A 51 -4.56 20.53 -2.50
CA ALA A 51 -4.72 21.48 -3.61
C ALA A 51 -6.11 21.42 -4.29
N GLY A 52 -7.05 20.61 -3.80
CA GLY A 52 -8.38 20.43 -4.39
C GLY A 52 -8.36 19.78 -5.79
N ARG A 53 -7.28 19.08 -6.14
CA ARG A 53 -7.08 18.40 -7.45
C ARG A 53 -7.60 16.97 -7.45
N VAL A 54 -7.81 16.38 -6.29
CA VAL A 54 -8.55 15.15 -6.05
C VAL A 54 -9.57 15.39 -4.95
N ASP A 55 -10.68 14.68 -4.99
CA ASP A 55 -11.79 14.82 -4.05
C ASP A 55 -11.62 13.93 -2.82
N ILE A 56 -10.99 12.77 -3.03
CA ILE A 56 -10.73 11.73 -2.02
C ILE A 56 -9.40 11.04 -2.35
N ALA A 57 -8.62 10.71 -1.33
CA ALA A 57 -7.36 9.99 -1.51
C ALA A 57 -7.34 8.71 -0.67
N PHE A 58 -6.68 7.67 -1.19
CA PHE A 58 -6.37 6.44 -0.46
C PHE A 58 -4.86 6.34 -0.31
N ALA A 59 -4.40 6.61 0.91
CA ALA A 59 -2.97 6.77 1.19
C ALA A 59 -2.68 6.52 2.67
N SER A 60 -1.42 6.23 3.00
CA SER A 60 -0.99 6.29 4.40
C SER A 60 -0.87 7.75 4.82
N ALA A 61 -1.77 8.18 5.70
CA ALA A 61 -1.75 9.54 6.24
C ALA A 61 -0.64 9.68 7.31
N PRO A 62 0.05 10.83 7.37
CA PRO A 62 0.90 11.16 8.51
C PRO A 62 0.04 11.34 9.77
N GLY A 63 0.57 10.95 10.94
CA GLY A 63 -0.16 11.07 12.21
C GLY A 63 -0.43 12.51 12.66
N ASP A 64 0.24 13.49 12.04
CA ASP A 64 0.10 14.94 12.29
C ASP A 64 -0.68 15.68 11.20
N ALA A 65 -1.47 14.96 10.40
CA ALA A 65 -2.28 15.53 9.32
C ALA A 65 -3.62 16.10 9.84
N ASP A 66 -3.58 17.12 10.68
CA ASP A 66 -4.76 17.72 11.31
C ASP A 66 -5.76 18.36 10.33
N ASP A 67 -5.29 18.68 9.13
CA ASP A 67 -6.10 19.23 8.02
C ASP A 67 -6.93 18.18 7.30
N LEU A 68 -6.64 16.89 7.54
CA LEU A 68 -7.32 15.78 6.91
C LEU A 68 -8.25 15.06 7.90
N GLU A 69 -9.40 14.67 7.40
CA GLU A 69 -10.16 13.56 7.95
C GLU A 69 -9.64 12.28 7.30
N HIS A 70 -9.10 11.37 8.09
CA HIS A 70 -8.60 10.10 7.60
C HIS A 70 -9.20 8.94 8.38
N ILE A 71 -9.72 7.96 7.65
CA ILE A 71 -10.41 6.80 8.19
C ILE A 71 -9.65 5.55 7.74
N PRO A 72 -9.13 4.74 8.68
CA PRO A 72 -8.43 3.51 8.35
C PRO A 72 -9.30 2.56 7.52
N CYS A 73 -8.77 2.09 6.39
CA CYS A 73 -9.46 1.15 5.50
C CYS A 73 -8.93 -0.27 5.66
N PHE A 74 -7.61 -0.44 5.66
CA PHE A 74 -6.96 -1.73 5.84
C PHE A 74 -5.52 -1.58 6.31
N GLU A 75 -5.03 -2.62 6.95
CA GLU A 75 -3.63 -2.69 7.38
C GLU A 75 -2.74 -3.30 6.29
N THR A 76 -1.46 -2.90 6.31
CA THR A 76 -0.43 -3.39 5.42
C THR A 76 0.79 -3.81 6.24
N HIS A 77 1.32 -5.01 5.95
CA HIS A 77 2.45 -5.59 6.66
C HIS A 77 3.67 -5.65 5.75
N SER A 78 4.81 -5.16 6.23
CA SER A 78 6.08 -5.31 5.55
C SER A 78 6.62 -6.72 5.76
N CYS A 79 7.08 -7.38 4.69
CA CYS A 79 7.74 -8.67 4.76
C CYS A 79 8.88 -8.74 3.74
N PHE A 80 9.67 -9.82 3.82
CA PHE A 80 10.80 -10.07 2.94
C PHE A 80 10.56 -11.36 2.18
N VAL A 81 10.71 -11.31 0.86
CA VAL A 81 10.45 -12.43 -0.03
C VAL A 81 11.63 -12.70 -0.94
N VAL A 82 11.77 -13.95 -1.34
CA VAL A 82 12.82 -14.47 -2.21
C VAL A 82 12.25 -15.46 -3.21
N ALA A 83 13.06 -15.88 -4.20
CA ALA A 83 12.74 -17.04 -5.03
C ALA A 83 12.56 -18.31 -4.18
N PRO A 84 11.72 -19.27 -4.60
CA PRO A 84 11.48 -20.50 -3.85
C PRO A 84 12.73 -21.34 -3.59
N ASP A 85 13.70 -21.29 -4.51
CA ASP A 85 14.98 -22.00 -4.50
C ASP A 85 16.16 -21.10 -4.09
N TYR A 86 15.88 -19.92 -3.53
CA TYR A 86 16.93 -19.01 -3.07
C TYR A 86 17.82 -19.69 -2.02
N PRO A 87 19.17 -19.55 -2.09
CA PRO A 87 20.11 -20.27 -1.21
C PRO A 87 20.12 -19.67 0.20
N CYS A 88 19.06 -19.89 0.96
CA CYS A 88 18.93 -19.49 2.35
C CYS A 88 18.24 -20.56 3.19
N ASP A 89 18.34 -20.46 4.51
CA ASP A 89 17.71 -21.40 5.43
C ASP A 89 16.28 -20.97 5.75
N PHE A 90 15.30 -21.66 5.20
CA PHE A 90 13.87 -21.40 5.43
C PHE A 90 13.35 -21.99 6.75
N THR A 91 14.17 -22.66 7.55
CA THR A 91 13.74 -23.31 8.80
C THR A 91 13.94 -22.41 10.02
N ARG A 92 14.61 -21.27 9.88
CA ARG A 92 14.90 -20.35 10.97
C ARG A 92 14.34 -18.94 10.70
N ALA A 93 14.29 -18.13 11.75
CA ALA A 93 13.98 -16.71 11.68
C ALA A 93 15.28 -15.88 11.59
N TYR A 94 15.24 -14.81 10.79
CA TYR A 94 16.36 -13.91 10.53
C TYR A 94 16.23 -12.64 11.37
N THR A 95 17.36 -12.16 11.92
CA THR A 95 17.44 -10.87 12.64
C THR A 95 17.44 -9.68 11.65
N THR A 96 17.34 -8.46 12.17
CA THR A 96 17.44 -7.23 11.38
C THR A 96 18.78 -7.12 10.67
N GLU A 97 19.89 -7.48 11.34
CA GLU A 97 21.24 -7.47 10.82
C GLU A 97 21.40 -8.49 9.67
N GLU A 98 20.86 -9.68 9.88
CA GLU A 98 20.94 -10.75 8.88
C GLU A 98 20.12 -10.40 7.62
N ILE A 99 18.93 -9.83 7.79
CA ILE A 99 18.13 -9.34 6.64
C ILE A 99 18.90 -8.22 5.92
N ALA A 100 19.52 -7.29 6.63
CA ALA A 100 20.28 -6.20 6.02
C ALA A 100 21.57 -6.66 5.31
N ALA A 101 22.08 -7.85 5.65
CA ALA A 101 23.27 -8.44 5.03
C ALA A 101 22.98 -9.17 3.69
N PHE A 102 21.72 -9.46 3.36
CA PHE A 102 21.36 -9.99 2.07
C PHE A 102 21.48 -8.95 0.95
N PRO A 103 21.66 -9.39 -0.32
CA PRO A 103 21.42 -8.55 -1.49
C PRO A 103 19.97 -8.05 -1.47
N LEU A 104 19.73 -6.81 -1.05
CA LEU A 104 18.39 -6.28 -0.91
C LEU A 104 17.88 -5.64 -2.19
N ILE A 105 16.62 -5.90 -2.51
CA ILE A 105 15.87 -5.26 -3.58
C ILE A 105 14.75 -4.45 -2.93
N LEU A 106 14.80 -3.14 -3.02
CA LEU A 106 13.86 -2.27 -2.33
C LEU A 106 13.29 -1.21 -3.27
N LEU A 107 12.13 -0.68 -2.91
CA LEU A 107 11.59 0.50 -3.56
C LEU A 107 12.48 1.70 -3.30
N GLU A 108 12.44 2.69 -4.17
CA GLU A 108 13.15 3.96 -4.02
C GLU A 108 12.74 4.71 -2.74
N LYS A 109 13.63 5.53 -2.20
CA LYS A 109 13.50 6.24 -0.90
C LYS A 109 12.22 7.06 -0.73
N LYS A 110 11.61 7.53 -1.83
CA LYS A 110 10.36 8.30 -1.78
C LYS A 110 9.09 7.44 -1.59
N ALA A 111 9.18 6.11 -1.65
CA ALA A 111 8.06 5.23 -1.37
C ALA A 111 7.79 5.18 0.15
N SER A 112 6.53 5.38 0.56
CA SER A 112 6.15 5.39 1.98
C SER A 112 6.48 4.07 2.69
N SER A 113 6.32 2.94 2.00
CA SER A 113 6.71 1.62 2.51
C SER A 113 8.22 1.51 2.75
N ARG A 114 9.04 2.06 1.85
CA ARG A 114 10.50 2.08 2.01
C ARG A 114 10.93 2.97 3.18
N THR A 115 10.38 4.19 3.27
CA THR A 115 10.69 5.11 4.38
C THR A 115 10.32 4.50 5.73
N TYR A 116 9.16 3.82 5.79
CA TYR A 116 8.72 3.15 7.01
C TYR A 116 9.64 2.00 7.40
N LEU A 117 10.03 1.16 6.44
CA LEU A 117 10.95 0.06 6.64
C LEU A 117 12.32 0.54 7.14
N GLU A 118 12.89 1.57 6.49
CA GLU A 118 14.16 2.17 6.91
C GLU A 118 14.08 2.72 8.34
N LYS A 119 13.00 3.44 8.68
CA LYS A 119 12.81 3.98 10.02
C LYS A 119 12.80 2.87 11.07
N TYR A 120 12.12 1.76 10.80
CA TYR A 120 12.10 0.60 11.71
C TYR A 120 13.49 0.02 11.92
N PHE A 121 14.22 -0.26 10.84
CA PHE A 121 15.59 -0.81 10.94
C PHE A 121 16.57 0.13 11.65
N LEU A 122 16.46 1.43 11.39
CA LEU A 122 17.30 2.44 12.08
C LEU A 122 17.05 2.49 13.59
N GLN A 123 15.85 2.18 14.08
CA GLN A 123 15.57 2.06 15.51
C GLN A 123 16.37 0.94 16.18
N SER A 124 16.72 -0.09 15.43
CA SER A 124 17.60 -1.19 15.87
C SER A 124 19.08 -0.92 15.54
N GLY A 125 19.43 0.29 15.08
CA GLY A 125 20.78 0.64 14.69
C GLY A 125 21.23 0.08 13.34
N VAL A 126 20.34 -0.57 12.60
CA VAL A 126 20.64 -1.22 11.32
C VAL A 126 20.26 -0.31 10.16
N ARG A 127 21.19 -0.12 9.22
CA ARG A 127 20.95 0.64 7.98
C ARG A 127 20.74 -0.31 6.81
N LEU A 128 19.66 -0.10 6.08
CA LEU A 128 19.39 -0.83 4.85
C LEU A 128 20.16 -0.21 3.67
N THR A 129 20.99 -1.03 3.03
CA THR A 129 21.74 -0.65 1.83
C THR A 129 21.37 -1.59 0.70
N PRO A 130 20.34 -1.25 -0.11
CA PRO A 130 19.91 -2.13 -1.20
C PRO A 130 20.95 -2.16 -2.33
N GLU A 131 21.10 -3.32 -2.96
CA GLU A 131 21.83 -3.45 -4.22
C GLU A 131 21.01 -2.92 -5.40
N ILE A 132 19.68 -3.08 -5.32
CA ILE A 132 18.77 -2.61 -6.36
C ILE A 132 17.69 -1.74 -5.75
N GLU A 133 17.57 -0.52 -6.28
CA GLU A 133 16.49 0.42 -5.98
C GLU A 133 15.67 0.67 -7.24
N LEU A 134 14.33 0.60 -7.13
CA LEU A 134 13.44 0.81 -8.27
C LEU A 134 12.08 1.41 -7.86
N GLY A 135 11.39 2.00 -8.83
CA GLY A 135 10.12 2.70 -8.59
C GLY A 135 8.87 1.83 -8.70
N ALA A 136 8.96 0.67 -9.37
CA ALA A 136 7.81 -0.17 -9.68
C ALA A 136 7.80 -1.45 -8.83
N ARG A 137 6.72 -1.67 -8.07
CA ARG A 137 6.54 -2.85 -7.22
C ARG A 137 6.56 -4.17 -8.01
N SER A 138 5.95 -4.22 -9.18
CA SER A 138 5.93 -5.43 -10.02
C SER A 138 7.33 -5.90 -10.36
N LEU A 139 8.19 -5.02 -10.82
CA LEU A 139 9.58 -5.33 -11.14
C LEU A 139 10.38 -5.80 -9.91
N LEU A 140 10.07 -5.27 -8.73
CA LEU A 140 10.70 -5.70 -7.48
C LEU A 140 10.38 -7.17 -7.19
N VAL A 141 9.14 -7.58 -7.37
CA VAL A 141 8.71 -8.98 -7.21
C VAL A 141 9.31 -9.87 -8.30
N ASP A 142 9.33 -9.41 -9.57
CA ASP A 142 9.92 -10.15 -10.68
C ASP A 142 11.42 -10.42 -10.48
N LEU A 143 12.16 -9.43 -9.95
CA LEU A 143 13.58 -9.60 -9.61
C LEU A 143 13.78 -10.63 -8.47
N ALA A 144 12.89 -10.63 -7.46
CA ALA A 144 12.93 -11.65 -6.42
C ALA A 144 12.67 -13.04 -6.97
N LYS A 145 11.68 -13.21 -7.88
CA LYS A 145 11.36 -14.51 -8.53
C LYS A 145 12.52 -15.12 -9.26
N ILE A 146 13.36 -14.31 -9.89
CA ILE A 146 14.56 -14.80 -10.63
C ILE A 146 15.80 -14.88 -9.76
N GLY A 147 15.66 -14.73 -8.43
CA GLY A 147 16.75 -14.99 -7.48
C GLY A 147 17.78 -13.88 -7.33
N PHE A 148 17.49 -12.63 -7.73
CA PHE A 148 18.43 -11.51 -7.60
C PHE A 148 18.73 -11.13 -6.14
N GLY A 149 17.84 -11.47 -5.20
CA GLY A 149 18.06 -11.17 -3.79
C GLY A 149 16.76 -11.19 -2.97
N VAL A 150 16.81 -10.55 -1.83
CA VAL A 150 15.71 -10.45 -0.88
C VAL A 150 14.93 -9.16 -1.14
N ALA A 151 13.67 -9.28 -1.54
CA ALA A 151 12.82 -8.12 -1.79
C ALA A 151 12.01 -7.75 -0.55
N GLY A 152 12.09 -6.46 -0.14
CA GLY A 152 11.21 -5.89 0.89
C GLY A 152 9.88 -5.45 0.27
N VAL A 153 8.80 -6.13 0.62
CA VAL A 153 7.47 -5.95 0.01
C VAL A 153 6.38 -5.71 1.05
N THR A 154 5.18 -5.41 0.58
CA THR A 154 3.97 -5.41 1.39
C THR A 154 3.23 -6.72 1.14
N ARG A 155 3.03 -7.52 2.19
CA ARG A 155 2.48 -8.89 2.11
C ARG A 155 1.15 -8.95 1.38
N GLU A 156 0.24 -8.03 1.69
CA GLU A 156 -1.10 -7.98 1.11
C GLU A 156 -1.09 -7.82 -0.41
N PHE A 157 -0.02 -7.25 -0.93
CA PHE A 157 0.11 -6.97 -2.36
C PHE A 157 0.87 -8.05 -3.16
N VAL A 158 1.30 -9.12 -2.49
CA VAL A 158 2.03 -10.25 -3.10
C VAL A 158 1.41 -11.61 -2.73
N GLN A 159 0.18 -11.61 -2.21
CA GLN A 159 -0.51 -12.83 -1.80
C GLN A 159 -0.72 -13.81 -2.95
N GLY A 160 -0.95 -13.30 -4.16
CA GLY A 160 -1.09 -14.14 -5.36
C GLY A 160 0.19 -14.94 -5.64
N GLU A 161 1.33 -14.27 -5.64
CA GLU A 161 2.64 -14.85 -5.91
C GLU A 161 3.08 -15.81 -4.78
N LEU A 162 2.75 -15.48 -3.52
CA LEU A 162 2.97 -16.37 -2.37
C LEU A 162 2.11 -17.63 -2.47
N ALA A 163 0.83 -17.50 -2.79
CA ALA A 163 -0.09 -18.64 -2.93
C ALA A 163 0.26 -19.53 -4.13
N ALA A 164 0.75 -18.93 -5.22
CA ALA A 164 1.23 -19.64 -6.39
C ALA A 164 2.60 -20.32 -6.19
N GLY A 165 3.29 -20.05 -5.06
CA GLY A 165 4.63 -20.56 -4.79
C GLY A 165 5.72 -19.95 -5.66
N GLU A 166 5.47 -18.82 -6.30
CA GLU A 166 6.42 -18.10 -7.15
C GLU A 166 7.48 -17.35 -6.35
N ILE A 167 7.15 -17.02 -5.10
CA ILE A 167 8.05 -16.46 -4.09
C ILE A 167 7.79 -17.11 -2.74
N ARG A 168 8.77 -17.02 -1.83
CA ARG A 168 8.65 -17.47 -0.43
C ARG A 168 8.98 -16.34 0.51
N GLU A 169 8.21 -16.24 1.60
CA GLU A 169 8.48 -15.29 2.66
C GLU A 169 9.55 -15.83 3.61
N LEU A 170 10.50 -14.98 3.99
CA LEU A 170 11.48 -15.26 5.02
C LEU A 170 10.87 -15.01 6.40
N SER A 171 11.04 -15.97 7.32
CA SER A 171 10.70 -15.77 8.72
C SER A 171 11.64 -14.77 9.36
N THR A 172 11.11 -13.83 10.16
CA THR A 172 11.89 -12.82 10.86
C THR A 172 11.78 -12.98 12.38
N ALA A 173 12.88 -12.77 13.10
CA ALA A 173 12.93 -12.77 14.56
C ALA A 173 12.42 -11.44 15.16
N PHE A 174 11.87 -10.57 14.34
CA PHE A 174 11.32 -9.26 14.69
C PHE A 174 9.97 -9.05 14.01
N SER A 175 9.17 -8.13 14.53
CA SER A 175 7.88 -7.77 13.97
C SER A 175 7.86 -6.29 13.63
N ILE A 176 7.66 -5.98 12.34
CA ILE A 176 7.46 -4.60 11.88
C ILE A 176 5.98 -4.27 12.11
N PRO A 177 5.64 -3.23 12.89
CA PRO A 177 4.25 -2.87 13.11
C PRO A 177 3.51 -2.61 11.78
N PRO A 178 2.22 -2.94 11.69
CA PRO A 178 1.45 -2.67 10.49
C PRO A 178 1.33 -1.16 10.22
N ARG A 179 1.06 -0.82 8.97
CA ARG A 179 0.67 0.52 8.55
C ARG A 179 -0.74 0.48 8.02
N THR A 180 -1.47 1.58 8.15
CA THR A 180 -2.79 1.72 7.53
C THR A 180 -2.71 2.39 6.16
N VAL A 181 -3.61 2.00 5.29
CA VAL A 181 -4.04 2.80 4.15
C VAL A 181 -5.40 3.38 4.54
N ASP A 182 -5.46 4.70 4.54
CA ASP A 182 -6.61 5.45 4.99
C ASP A 182 -7.36 6.04 3.81
N LEU A 183 -8.67 6.16 3.94
CA LEU A 183 -9.51 7.05 3.16
C LEU A 183 -9.32 8.45 3.71
N CYS A 184 -8.83 9.39 2.88
CA CYS A 184 -8.50 10.74 3.29
C CYS A 184 -9.37 11.76 2.53
N MET A 185 -9.93 12.70 3.26
CA MET A 185 -10.65 13.87 2.73
C MET A 185 -10.21 15.15 3.47
N LEU A 186 -10.45 16.32 2.89
CA LEU A 186 -10.21 17.59 3.58
C LEU A 186 -11.26 17.80 4.67
N ARG A 187 -10.82 18.10 5.90
CA ARG A 187 -11.69 18.25 7.06
C ARG A 187 -12.69 19.40 6.92
N ASN A 188 -12.27 20.51 6.35
CA ASN A 188 -13.05 21.75 6.30
C ASN A 188 -13.67 22.03 4.92
N VAL A 189 -13.79 21.01 4.07
CA VAL A 189 -14.37 21.10 2.74
C VAL A 189 -15.51 20.11 2.63
N SER A 190 -16.71 20.60 2.33
CA SER A 190 -17.85 19.70 2.08
C SER A 190 -17.61 18.89 0.81
N PRO A 191 -17.63 17.55 0.89
CA PRO A 191 -17.45 16.70 -0.28
C PRO A 191 -18.62 16.85 -1.26
N SER A 192 -18.38 16.59 -2.53
CA SER A 192 -19.46 16.46 -3.50
C SER A 192 -20.35 15.25 -3.16
N ALA A 193 -21.59 15.25 -3.62
CA ALA A 193 -22.50 14.12 -3.40
C ALA A 193 -21.94 12.79 -3.97
N ALA A 194 -21.14 12.84 -5.03
CA ALA A 194 -20.47 11.66 -5.59
C ALA A 194 -19.35 11.18 -4.66
N THR A 195 -18.54 12.08 -4.12
CA THR A 195 -17.45 11.76 -3.18
C THR A 195 -18.00 11.20 -1.89
N GLU A 196 -19.00 11.86 -1.30
CA GLU A 196 -19.64 11.40 -0.05
C GLU A 196 -20.24 9.99 -0.22
N ARG A 197 -20.93 9.76 -1.35
CA ARG A 197 -21.54 8.46 -1.62
C ARG A 197 -20.50 7.36 -1.82
N PHE A 198 -19.43 7.63 -2.58
CA PHE A 198 -18.35 6.67 -2.77
C PHE A 198 -17.65 6.33 -1.45
N ALA A 199 -17.31 7.35 -0.64
CA ALA A 199 -16.71 7.14 0.67
C ALA A 199 -17.59 6.25 1.55
N ARG A 200 -18.89 6.53 1.61
CA ARG A 200 -19.86 5.74 2.36
C ARG A 200 -19.92 4.29 1.88
N ASP A 201 -20.04 4.06 0.56
CA ASP A 201 -20.12 2.72 -0.02
C ASP A 201 -18.84 1.90 0.29
N VAL A 202 -17.66 2.53 0.29
CA VAL A 202 -16.38 1.90 0.70
C VAL A 202 -16.43 1.49 2.18
N LEU A 203 -16.80 2.42 3.07
CA LEU A 203 -16.81 2.19 4.51
C LEU A 203 -17.85 1.16 4.94
N GLU A 204 -19.06 1.19 4.37
CA GLU A 204 -20.10 0.18 4.63
C GLU A 204 -19.62 -1.24 4.26
N LYS A 205 -18.91 -1.37 3.13
CA LYS A 205 -18.37 -2.67 2.69
C LYS A 205 -17.24 -3.19 3.60
N LEU A 206 -16.46 -2.29 4.19
CA LEU A 206 -15.43 -2.65 5.16
C LEU A 206 -16.03 -3.13 6.47
N GLN A 207 -17.05 -2.43 6.99
CA GLN A 207 -17.77 -2.82 8.20
C GLN A 207 -18.49 -4.16 8.05
N GLY A 208 -19.10 -4.42 6.88
CA GLY A 208 -19.76 -5.69 6.57
C GLY A 208 -18.81 -6.90 6.50
N LYS A 209 -17.53 -6.68 6.22
CA LYS A 209 -16.49 -7.74 6.27
C LYS A 209 -16.02 -8.06 7.70
N SER A 210 -16.15 -7.13 8.64
CA SER A 210 -15.77 -7.36 10.06
C SER A 210 -16.75 -8.22 10.84
N VAL A 211 -17.93 -8.55 10.28
CA VAL A 211 -18.99 -9.35 10.95
C VAL A 211 -18.99 -10.82 10.50
N SER A 212 -18.10 -11.20 9.56
CA SER A 212 -18.02 -12.56 9.01
C SER A 212 -16.69 -13.24 9.39
N VAL A 213 -16.45 -13.42 10.70
CA VAL A 213 -15.40 -14.30 11.27
C VAL A 213 -16.02 -15.14 12.37
#